data_fca85eb99bd052a671422b8e6f4a7a43
#
_entry.id   fca85eb99bd052a671422b8e6f4a7a43
#
_cell.length_a   1.000
_cell.length_b   1.000
_cell.length_c   1.000
_cell.angle_alpha   90.00
_cell.angle_beta   90.00
_cell.angle_gamma   90.00
#
_symmetry.space_group_name_H-M   'P 1'
#
loop_
_entity.id
_entity.type
_entity.pdbx_description
1 polymer ?
#
loop_
_entity_poly.entity_id
_entity_poly.type
_entity_poly.pdbx_seq_one_letter_code
_entity_poly.pdbx_strand_id
1 'polypeptide(L)'
;MESSNNTLKVIPLGGLGEIGQNMMVIEYAKDILIVDAGLRFHEGDIPGIKIGIPDITYLLENKNRIKGILITHGHEDHIGALPYIITKLNAPIFSSKFTIALISSKLKDAGISGGSELNIVSPSEQFNLGRFKIDFFRVCHSIPDSMGIYLETPDGSIMMTGDFKIDHTPVDGLGLDFQKISSIASKEITLLCSDSTYAEIEGYTPSESTIKNTINTIVGQASSRIFFVTFASSISRIQQIIDAGLLFNRKISFLGRSITNNVNLAIKLGYLNVPADAILPLHKNSTRHDKAIIIATGSQGEPMSAIVRIASQQHPKISVIPGDTVVFSSSAIPGNEVLVSKSIDNLSRQGANVIHNGIASVHVHGHARGEELKMMISLVKPKFFMPIHGEYRHLKAHGNLAKEMGIPSENIFVTGDGTVIELDKNSAKITGNVPTGTLFQDGPFKRPADSTVFRDRRQLSTQGVIALSVSLDHHSKKITIEPTSKSLGIFDVEEEEKWLEKACKMVQTTLEDEPQHTLDLIDAESRVQSLFENLVFSETKKHPRIIVHAKYRNNNQNN
;
A
#
# COMPACT_ATOMS: atom_id res chain seq x y z
N MET A 1 39.57 16.61 -24.00
CA MET A 1 38.13 16.90 -23.81
C MET A 1 37.45 15.56 -23.56
N GLU A 2 37.26 15.22 -22.31
CA GLU A 2 36.43 14.05 -21.97
C GLU A 2 35.02 14.37 -22.48
N SER A 3 34.56 13.62 -23.45
CA SER A 3 33.13 13.60 -23.82
C SER A 3 32.39 13.06 -22.61
N SER A 4 31.90 13.96 -21.75
CA SER A 4 30.96 13.60 -20.73
C SER A 4 29.72 13.05 -21.43
N ASN A 5 29.63 11.72 -21.58
CA ASN A 5 28.41 11.06 -22.03
C ASN A 5 27.32 11.36 -20.98
N ASN A 6 26.65 12.48 -21.16
CA ASN A 6 25.47 12.82 -20.37
C ASN A 6 24.34 11.92 -20.86
N THR A 7 24.17 10.76 -20.27
CA THR A 7 23.07 9.84 -20.60
C THR A 7 21.88 10.11 -19.69
N LEU A 8 20.69 10.11 -20.29
CA LEU A 8 19.43 10.13 -19.55
C LEU A 8 19.09 8.70 -19.11
N LYS A 9 18.82 8.49 -17.83
CA LYS A 9 18.50 7.19 -17.26
C LYS A 9 17.15 7.20 -16.57
N VAL A 10 16.41 6.10 -16.74
CA VAL A 10 15.17 5.81 -16.01
C VAL A 10 15.38 4.53 -15.22
N ILE A 11 15.13 4.60 -13.91
CA ILE A 11 15.38 3.49 -12.98
C ILE A 11 14.18 3.37 -12.04
N PRO A 12 13.30 2.40 -12.22
CA PRO A 12 12.24 2.11 -11.28
C PRO A 12 12.83 1.50 -10.00
N LEU A 13 12.46 2.02 -8.85
CA LEU A 13 12.79 1.43 -7.55
C LEU A 13 11.61 0.72 -6.89
N GLY A 14 10.41 0.86 -7.47
CA GLY A 14 9.19 0.21 -7.05
C GLY A 14 8.04 0.53 -8.01
N GLY A 15 6.97 -0.27 -7.97
CA GLY A 15 5.77 -0.10 -8.77
C GLY A 15 5.73 -0.91 -10.07
N LEU A 16 6.76 -1.70 -10.37
CA LEU A 16 6.77 -2.59 -11.53
C LEU A 16 6.65 -4.06 -11.13
N GLY A 17 5.61 -4.72 -11.61
CA GLY A 17 5.29 -6.11 -11.26
C GLY A 17 4.48 -6.23 -9.96
N GLU A 18 4.07 -5.12 -9.38
CA GLU A 18 3.26 -5.03 -8.15
C GLU A 18 2.33 -3.82 -8.19
N ILE A 19 1.37 -3.76 -7.27
CA ILE A 19 0.53 -2.58 -7.03
C ILE A 19 1.05 -1.89 -5.77
N GLY A 20 1.43 -0.62 -5.90
CA GLY A 20 2.00 0.19 -4.82
C GLY A 20 3.50 0.37 -4.90
N GLN A 21 4.09 1.03 -3.92
CA GLN A 21 5.51 1.37 -3.84
C GLN A 21 6.05 2.19 -5.03
N ASN A 22 5.19 2.94 -5.72
CA ASN A 22 5.61 3.67 -6.92
C ASN A 22 6.76 4.63 -6.59
N MET A 23 7.91 4.40 -7.22
CA MET A 23 9.09 5.24 -7.12
C MET A 23 9.97 5.08 -8.35
N MET A 24 10.16 6.18 -9.09
CA MET A 24 10.98 6.23 -10.28
C MET A 24 12.13 7.21 -10.10
N VAL A 25 13.33 6.82 -10.45
CA VAL A 25 14.51 7.68 -10.47
C VAL A 25 14.79 8.08 -11.91
N ILE A 26 14.93 9.38 -12.14
CA ILE A 26 15.36 9.95 -13.41
C ILE A 26 16.71 10.61 -13.20
N GLU A 27 17.70 10.12 -13.91
CA GLU A 27 19.08 10.62 -13.78
C GLU A 27 19.54 11.23 -15.09
N TYR A 28 20.11 12.43 -15.02
CA TYR A 28 20.78 13.06 -16.14
C TYR A 28 22.08 13.73 -15.69
N ALA A 29 23.18 13.29 -16.24
CA ALA A 29 24.53 13.75 -15.85
C ALA A 29 24.77 13.59 -14.35
N LYS A 30 24.83 14.70 -13.60
CA LYS A 30 25.06 14.72 -12.14
C LYS A 30 23.78 14.94 -11.33
N ASP A 31 22.64 15.10 -11.98
CA ASP A 31 21.39 15.47 -11.32
C ASP A 31 20.43 14.27 -11.31
N ILE A 32 19.74 14.11 -10.19
CA ILE A 32 18.73 13.05 -9.98
C ILE A 32 17.42 13.71 -9.57
N LEU A 33 16.33 13.28 -10.21
CA LEU A 33 14.96 13.51 -9.77
C LEU A 33 14.34 12.20 -9.33
N ILE A 34 13.47 12.27 -8.33
CA ILE A 34 12.63 11.16 -7.89
C ILE A 34 11.21 11.50 -8.29
N VAL A 35 10.49 10.57 -8.91
CA VAL A 35 9.07 10.68 -9.21
C VAL A 35 8.33 9.68 -8.35
N ASP A 36 7.44 10.21 -7.50
CA ASP A 36 6.68 9.51 -6.49
C ASP A 36 7.54 8.85 -5.39
N ALA A 37 6.88 8.51 -4.27
CA ALA A 37 7.47 7.87 -3.10
C ALA A 37 6.40 7.09 -2.35
N GLY A 38 5.91 6.04 -2.99
CA GLY A 38 4.78 5.25 -2.55
C GLY A 38 5.12 4.19 -1.52
N LEU A 39 4.10 3.77 -0.77
CA LEU A 39 4.14 2.56 0.03
C LEU A 39 3.26 1.46 -0.59
N ARG A 40 3.41 0.25 -0.08
CA ARG A 40 2.49 -0.86 -0.31
C ARG A 40 1.95 -1.37 1.01
N PHE A 41 0.65 -1.65 1.06
CA PHE A 41 0.05 -2.34 2.20
C PHE A 41 0.27 -3.84 2.08
N HIS A 42 0.64 -4.45 3.21
CA HIS A 42 0.79 -5.90 3.35
C HIS A 42 -0.15 -6.38 4.44
N GLU A 43 -1.19 -7.10 4.08
CA GLU A 43 -2.10 -7.70 5.03
C GLU A 43 -1.99 -9.23 4.97
N GLY A 44 -1.48 -9.82 6.06
CA GLY A 44 -1.48 -11.26 6.27
C GLY A 44 -0.22 -12.03 5.90
N ASP A 45 0.63 -11.56 5.01
CA ASP A 45 1.82 -12.29 4.53
C ASP A 45 2.88 -12.49 5.61
N ILE A 46 3.05 -11.48 6.47
CA ILE A 46 4.02 -11.50 7.57
C ILE A 46 3.33 -10.99 8.84
N PRO A 47 3.21 -11.81 9.90
CA PRO A 47 2.58 -11.40 11.14
C PRO A 47 3.18 -10.11 11.72
N GLY A 48 2.32 -9.12 11.98
CA GLY A 48 2.70 -7.83 12.57
C GLY A 48 3.25 -6.79 11.58
N ILE A 49 3.40 -7.12 10.30
CA ILE A 49 3.82 -6.18 9.25
C ILE A 49 2.61 -5.71 8.45
N LYS A 50 2.53 -4.42 8.22
CA LYS A 50 1.44 -3.79 7.48
C LYS A 50 1.89 -2.99 6.27
N ILE A 51 3.16 -2.55 6.24
CA ILE A 51 3.67 -1.58 5.27
C ILE A 51 5.03 -2.04 4.74
N GLY A 52 5.15 -1.99 3.42
CA GLY A 52 6.41 -2.05 2.68
C GLY A 52 6.70 -0.72 1.99
N ILE A 53 7.95 -0.35 1.90
CA ILE A 53 8.44 0.83 1.18
C ILE A 53 9.57 0.41 0.24
N PRO A 54 9.85 1.15 -0.83
CA PRO A 54 10.97 0.88 -1.72
C PRO A 54 12.31 0.90 -0.99
N ASP A 55 13.24 0.06 -1.40
CA ASP A 55 14.63 0.18 -0.98
C ASP A 55 15.27 1.40 -1.65
N ILE A 56 15.73 2.33 -0.84
CA ILE A 56 16.34 3.58 -1.29
C ILE A 56 17.87 3.58 -1.20
N THR A 57 18.51 2.42 -1.10
CA THR A 57 19.97 2.31 -0.98
C THR A 57 20.68 3.06 -2.11
N TYR A 58 20.23 2.89 -3.35
CA TYR A 58 20.74 3.64 -4.50
C TYR A 58 20.66 5.17 -4.33
N LEU A 59 19.54 5.66 -3.79
CA LEU A 59 19.34 7.09 -3.55
C LEU A 59 20.21 7.62 -2.42
N LEU A 60 20.46 6.82 -1.38
CA LEU A 60 21.33 7.20 -0.27
C LEU A 60 22.79 7.32 -0.71
N GLU A 61 23.27 6.42 -1.56
CA GLU A 61 24.62 6.46 -2.16
C GLU A 61 24.81 7.69 -3.08
N ASN A 62 23.70 8.15 -3.69
CA ASN A 62 23.71 9.29 -4.61
C ASN A 62 23.05 10.56 -4.05
N LYS A 63 22.88 10.66 -2.74
CA LYS A 63 22.10 11.70 -2.06
C LYS A 63 22.43 13.13 -2.52
N ASN A 64 23.70 13.45 -2.69
CA ASN A 64 24.17 14.80 -3.05
C ASN A 64 23.79 15.22 -4.49
N ARG A 65 23.33 14.28 -5.30
CA ARG A 65 22.90 14.50 -6.68
C ARG A 65 21.40 14.76 -6.78
N ILE A 66 20.61 14.43 -5.73
CA ILE A 66 19.15 14.57 -5.73
C ILE A 66 18.78 16.05 -5.71
N LYS A 67 18.00 16.49 -6.70
CA LYS A 67 17.52 17.86 -6.85
C LYS A 67 16.12 18.05 -6.29
N GLY A 68 15.28 17.01 -6.32
CA GLY A 68 13.93 17.08 -5.80
C GLY A 68 13.14 15.80 -6.00
N ILE A 69 11.98 15.77 -5.36
CA ILE A 69 10.97 14.73 -5.46
C ILE A 69 9.73 15.36 -6.10
N LEU A 70 9.32 14.83 -7.23
CA LEU A 70 8.13 15.25 -7.96
C LEU A 70 7.01 14.26 -7.65
N ILE A 71 5.88 14.71 -7.16
CA ILE A 71 4.77 13.85 -6.80
C ILE A 71 3.60 14.09 -7.74
N THR A 72 3.10 13.00 -8.34
CA THR A 72 2.00 13.03 -9.29
C THR A 72 0.66 13.33 -8.62
N HIS A 73 0.36 12.64 -7.52
CA HIS A 73 -0.88 12.82 -6.76
C HIS A 73 -0.78 12.26 -5.32
N GLY A 74 -1.84 12.42 -4.53
CA GLY A 74 -1.82 12.19 -3.08
C GLY A 74 -2.26 10.82 -2.59
N HIS A 75 -2.28 9.75 -3.40
CA HIS A 75 -2.54 8.40 -2.93
C HIS A 75 -1.35 7.81 -2.16
N GLU A 76 -1.63 6.85 -1.29
CA GLU A 76 -0.63 6.23 -0.40
C GLU A 76 0.49 5.51 -1.17
N ASP A 77 0.17 4.91 -2.27
CA ASP A 77 1.09 4.23 -3.17
C ASP A 77 1.97 5.18 -4.00
N HIS A 78 1.78 6.51 -3.84
CA HIS A 78 2.60 7.58 -4.41
C HIS A 78 3.25 8.51 -3.39
N ILE A 79 2.67 8.67 -2.17
CA ILE A 79 3.23 9.54 -1.12
C ILE A 79 3.53 8.83 0.20
N GLY A 80 3.10 7.58 0.33
CA GLY A 80 3.07 6.90 1.62
C GLY A 80 4.45 6.60 2.21
N ALA A 81 5.50 6.47 1.39
CA ALA A 81 6.86 6.26 1.88
C ALA A 81 7.55 7.54 2.36
N LEU A 82 7.04 8.74 2.02
CA LEU A 82 7.68 10.01 2.38
C LEU A 82 8.06 10.12 3.87
N PRO A 83 7.20 9.79 4.85
CA PRO A 83 7.56 9.87 6.26
C PRO A 83 8.76 9.01 6.65
N TYR A 84 9.03 7.97 5.89
CA TYR A 84 10.08 7.00 6.18
C TYR A 84 11.42 7.32 5.52
N ILE A 85 11.41 8.15 4.47
CA ILE A 85 12.59 8.40 3.63
C ILE A 85 13.05 9.86 3.64
N ILE A 86 12.13 10.82 3.83
CA ILE A 86 12.40 12.24 3.58
C ILE A 86 13.50 12.82 4.47
N THR A 87 13.56 12.44 5.74
CA THR A 87 14.60 12.90 6.66
C THR A 87 16.00 12.42 6.26
N LYS A 88 16.09 11.28 5.55
CA LYS A 88 17.34 10.73 5.05
C LYS A 88 17.76 11.41 3.74
N LEU A 89 16.82 11.62 2.83
CA LEU A 89 17.08 12.22 1.51
C LEU A 89 17.24 13.75 1.61
N ASN A 90 16.43 14.41 2.43
CA ASN A 90 16.43 15.88 2.63
C ASN A 90 16.31 16.64 1.31
N ALA A 91 15.39 16.23 0.44
CA ALA A 91 15.19 16.81 -0.88
C ALA A 91 13.86 17.60 -0.92
N PRO A 92 13.78 18.74 -1.64
CA PRO A 92 12.54 19.48 -1.80
C PRO A 92 11.48 18.65 -2.54
N ILE A 93 10.22 18.84 -2.16
CA ILE A 93 9.07 18.14 -2.75
C ILE A 93 8.26 19.14 -3.56
N PHE A 94 7.85 18.71 -4.76
CA PHE A 94 7.04 19.49 -5.69
C PHE A 94 5.77 18.73 -6.06
N SER A 95 4.60 19.31 -5.86
CA SER A 95 3.32 18.72 -6.25
C SER A 95 2.19 19.74 -6.25
N SER A 96 0.99 19.29 -6.62
CA SER A 96 -0.23 20.08 -6.60
C SER A 96 -0.62 20.53 -5.19
N LYS A 97 -1.47 21.57 -5.12
CA LYS A 97 -1.91 22.16 -3.85
C LYS A 97 -2.56 21.15 -2.90
N PHE A 98 -3.44 20.27 -3.41
CA PHE A 98 -4.11 19.27 -2.59
C PHE A 98 -3.13 18.20 -2.10
N THR A 99 -2.27 17.72 -2.98
CA THR A 99 -1.25 16.70 -2.65
C THR A 99 -0.25 17.23 -1.63
N ILE A 100 0.25 18.46 -1.78
CA ILE A 100 1.17 19.08 -0.79
C ILE A 100 0.50 19.19 0.58
N ALA A 101 -0.77 19.54 0.63
CA ALA A 101 -1.49 19.63 1.90
C ALA A 101 -1.67 18.25 2.57
N LEU A 102 -1.91 17.19 1.79
CA LEU A 102 -1.93 15.80 2.30
C LEU A 102 -0.55 15.37 2.82
N ILE A 103 0.52 15.66 2.07
CA ILE A 103 1.91 15.37 2.48
C ILE A 103 2.22 16.10 3.80
N SER A 104 1.89 17.39 3.89
CA SER A 104 2.10 18.19 5.11
C SER A 104 1.39 17.59 6.33
N SER A 105 0.11 17.17 6.17
CA SER A 105 -0.63 16.50 7.23
C SER A 105 0.03 15.18 7.64
N LYS A 106 0.43 14.37 6.66
CA LYS A 106 1.08 13.07 6.88
C LYS A 106 2.42 13.20 7.60
N LEU A 107 3.27 14.16 7.21
CA LEU A 107 4.56 14.42 7.86
C LEU A 107 4.35 14.91 9.31
N LYS A 108 3.36 15.77 9.53
CA LYS A 108 2.97 16.22 10.87
C LYS A 108 2.50 15.06 11.76
N ASP A 109 1.66 14.17 11.24
CA ASP A 109 1.17 12.98 11.97
C ASP A 109 2.31 12.01 12.32
N ALA A 110 3.35 11.97 11.48
CA ALA A 110 4.58 11.22 11.74
C ALA A 110 5.57 11.93 12.69
N GLY A 111 5.24 13.12 13.21
CA GLY A 111 6.11 13.91 14.08
C GLY A 111 7.30 14.56 13.37
N ILE A 112 7.27 14.64 12.04
CA ILE A 112 8.32 15.26 11.22
C ILE A 112 7.96 16.73 11.01
N SER A 113 8.65 17.61 11.74
CA SER A 113 8.54 19.06 11.62
C SER A 113 9.82 19.61 11.02
N GLY A 114 9.77 20.08 9.77
CA GLY A 114 10.94 20.59 9.03
C GLY A 114 11.73 19.50 8.30
N GLY A 115 12.75 19.88 7.54
CA GLY A 115 13.69 18.98 6.86
C GLY A 115 13.50 18.86 5.35
N SER A 116 12.35 19.25 4.79
CA SER A 116 12.17 19.36 3.34
C SER A 116 11.23 20.48 2.99
N GLU A 117 11.57 21.22 1.98
CA GLU A 117 10.75 22.29 1.43
C GLU A 117 9.58 21.67 0.64
N LEU A 118 8.36 22.14 0.92
CA LEU A 118 7.14 21.72 0.22
C LEU A 118 6.74 22.81 -0.77
N ASN A 119 6.85 22.52 -2.05
CA ASN A 119 6.62 23.46 -3.14
C ASN A 119 5.33 23.11 -3.88
N ILE A 120 4.39 24.06 -3.92
CA ILE A 120 3.17 23.93 -4.71
C ILE A 120 3.49 24.32 -6.14
N VAL A 121 3.15 23.44 -7.09
CA VAL A 121 3.27 23.67 -8.53
C VAL A 121 1.91 23.57 -9.22
N SER A 122 1.79 24.24 -10.35
CA SER A 122 0.59 24.25 -11.17
C SER A 122 0.88 23.64 -12.55
N PRO A 123 -0.09 22.99 -13.21
CA PRO A 123 0.05 22.54 -14.60
C PRO A 123 0.36 23.66 -15.60
N SER A 124 0.14 24.93 -15.23
CA SER A 124 0.48 26.11 -16.07
C SER A 124 1.93 26.55 -15.92
N GLU A 125 2.65 26.05 -14.91
CA GLU A 125 4.02 26.49 -14.59
C GLU A 125 5.04 25.53 -15.17
N GLN A 126 6.13 26.12 -15.70
CA GLN A 126 7.31 25.40 -16.16
C GLN A 126 8.52 25.95 -15.42
N PHE A 127 9.37 25.09 -14.90
CA PHE A 127 10.57 25.50 -14.15
C PHE A 127 11.74 24.56 -14.41
N ASN A 128 12.92 24.98 -14.00
CA ASN A 128 14.13 24.17 -14.08
C ASN A 128 14.53 23.68 -12.70
N LEU A 129 14.92 22.41 -12.62
CA LEU A 129 15.48 21.81 -11.42
C LEU A 129 16.75 21.04 -11.78
N GLY A 130 17.89 21.64 -11.45
CA GLY A 130 19.17 21.20 -12.00
C GLY A 130 19.19 21.34 -13.52
N ARG A 131 19.49 20.24 -14.22
CA ARG A 131 19.54 20.18 -15.70
C ARG A 131 18.23 19.75 -16.35
N PHE A 132 17.19 19.54 -15.56
CA PHE A 132 15.87 19.17 -16.04
C PHE A 132 15.01 20.42 -16.22
N LYS A 133 14.31 20.50 -17.33
CA LYS A 133 13.20 21.39 -17.53
C LYS A 133 11.92 20.61 -17.27
N ILE A 134 11.12 21.07 -16.32
CA ILE A 134 9.98 20.35 -15.78
C ILE A 134 8.70 21.05 -16.17
N ASP A 135 7.73 20.30 -16.62
CA ASP A 135 6.39 20.76 -16.91
C ASP A 135 5.38 19.74 -16.37
N PHE A 136 4.25 20.21 -15.85
CA PHE A 136 3.16 19.36 -15.39
C PHE A 136 1.95 19.51 -16.30
N PHE A 137 1.16 18.47 -16.39
CA PHE A 137 -0.14 18.50 -17.06
C PHE A 137 -1.20 17.81 -16.21
N ARG A 138 -2.43 18.35 -16.24
CA ARG A 138 -3.51 17.78 -15.46
C ARG A 138 -3.97 16.45 -16.08
N VAL A 139 -4.16 15.46 -15.22
CA VAL A 139 -4.83 14.20 -15.54
C VAL A 139 -6.09 14.05 -14.69
N CYS A 140 -7.01 13.20 -15.14
CA CYS A 140 -8.20 12.86 -14.39
C CYS A 140 -7.97 11.55 -13.64
N HIS A 141 -8.16 11.58 -12.33
CA HIS A 141 -8.03 10.41 -11.47
C HIS A 141 -9.07 10.44 -10.34
N SER A 142 -9.04 9.49 -9.39
CA SER A 142 -10.00 9.42 -8.28
C SER A 142 -9.73 10.40 -7.14
N ILE A 143 -8.62 11.13 -7.17
CA ILE A 143 -8.23 12.16 -6.21
C ILE A 143 -8.03 13.49 -6.93
N PRO A 144 -8.38 14.66 -6.32
CA PRO A 144 -8.19 15.96 -6.94
C PRO A 144 -6.74 16.29 -7.25
N ASP A 145 -6.55 17.18 -8.24
CA ASP A 145 -5.26 17.74 -8.63
C ASP A 145 -4.20 16.72 -9.06
N SER A 146 -4.59 15.56 -9.58
CA SER A 146 -3.66 14.61 -10.16
C SER A 146 -2.98 15.18 -11.40
N MET A 147 -1.68 14.95 -11.51
CA MET A 147 -0.84 15.50 -12.58
C MET A 147 0.06 14.42 -13.18
N GLY A 148 0.21 14.47 -14.50
CA GLY A 148 1.35 13.85 -15.17
C GLY A 148 2.55 14.81 -15.21
N ILE A 149 3.71 14.29 -15.53
CA ILE A 149 4.99 15.00 -15.49
C ILE A 149 5.67 14.87 -16.86
N TYR A 150 6.17 15.99 -17.35
CA TYR A 150 7.04 16.04 -18.53
C TYR A 150 8.41 16.56 -18.11
N LEU A 151 9.45 15.81 -18.47
CA LEU A 151 10.85 16.14 -18.21
C LEU A 151 11.59 16.27 -19.54
N GLU A 152 12.27 17.41 -19.71
CA GLU A 152 13.05 17.70 -20.92
C GLU A 152 14.52 17.89 -20.53
N THR A 153 15.41 17.24 -21.27
CA THR A 153 16.87 17.39 -21.21
C THR A 153 17.42 17.63 -22.63
N PRO A 154 18.65 18.09 -22.79
CA PRO A 154 19.28 18.19 -24.12
C PRO A 154 19.30 16.88 -24.90
N ASP A 155 19.37 15.73 -24.22
CA ASP A 155 19.56 14.41 -24.82
C ASP A 155 18.26 13.59 -24.96
N GLY A 156 17.14 14.07 -24.45
CA GLY A 156 15.85 13.40 -24.61
C GLY A 156 14.78 13.92 -23.65
N SER A 157 13.57 13.44 -23.83
CA SER A 157 12.42 13.81 -23.01
C SER A 157 11.66 12.59 -22.49
N ILE A 158 11.10 12.72 -21.30
CA ILE A 158 10.29 11.68 -20.66
C ILE A 158 8.94 12.28 -20.32
N MET A 159 7.88 11.57 -20.67
CA MET A 159 6.52 11.88 -20.24
C MET A 159 6.02 10.75 -19.35
N MET A 160 5.55 11.09 -18.15
CA MET A 160 4.98 10.15 -17.18
C MET A 160 3.53 10.55 -16.93
N THR A 161 2.59 9.62 -17.14
CA THR A 161 1.17 9.95 -16.98
C THR A 161 0.76 10.18 -15.54
N GLY A 162 1.46 9.55 -14.56
CA GLY A 162 0.85 9.27 -13.27
C GLY A 162 -0.37 8.36 -13.48
N ASP A 163 -1.18 8.21 -12.46
CA ASP A 163 -2.44 7.48 -12.55
C ASP A 163 -3.48 8.33 -13.26
N PHE A 164 -4.14 7.75 -14.26
CA PHE A 164 -5.10 8.52 -15.05
C PHE A 164 -6.24 7.70 -15.63
N LYS A 165 -7.31 8.39 -15.97
CA LYS A 165 -8.35 7.94 -16.89
C LYS A 165 -8.76 9.10 -17.81
N ILE A 166 -9.56 8.81 -18.82
CA ILE A 166 -10.16 9.84 -19.67
C ILE A 166 -11.62 10.00 -19.28
N ASP A 167 -11.91 10.99 -18.45
CA ASP A 167 -13.28 11.32 -18.02
C ASP A 167 -13.75 12.59 -18.75
N HIS A 168 -14.76 12.45 -19.60
CA HIS A 168 -15.30 13.56 -20.39
C HIS A 168 -16.31 14.41 -19.60
N THR A 169 -16.83 13.90 -18.50
CA THR A 169 -17.83 14.56 -17.63
C THR A 169 -17.46 14.42 -16.16
N PRO A 170 -16.22 14.81 -15.76
CA PRO A 170 -15.80 14.69 -14.38
C PRO A 170 -16.65 15.57 -13.45
N VAL A 171 -16.80 15.15 -12.20
CA VAL A 171 -17.67 15.81 -11.22
C VAL A 171 -17.24 17.24 -10.92
N ASP A 172 -15.95 17.51 -10.93
CA ASP A 172 -15.35 18.82 -10.70
C ASP A 172 -15.24 19.68 -11.98
N GLY A 173 -15.63 19.14 -13.13
CA GLY A 173 -15.53 19.80 -14.43
C GLY A 173 -14.11 19.85 -15.02
N LEU A 174 -13.12 19.24 -14.37
CA LEU A 174 -11.70 19.31 -14.73
C LEU A 174 -11.21 18.00 -15.35
N GLY A 175 -11.43 17.79 -16.64
CA GLY A 175 -10.98 16.59 -17.39
C GLY A 175 -9.47 16.56 -17.67
N LEU A 176 -9.05 15.53 -18.40
CA LEU A 176 -7.70 15.41 -18.94
C LEU A 176 -7.35 16.64 -19.81
N ASP A 177 -6.17 17.22 -19.60
CA ASP A 177 -5.72 18.39 -20.36
C ASP A 177 -5.13 17.99 -21.73
N PHE A 178 -6.02 17.62 -22.67
CA PHE A 178 -5.64 17.24 -24.02
C PHE A 178 -4.83 18.32 -24.75
N GLN A 179 -5.14 19.61 -24.51
CA GLN A 179 -4.44 20.71 -25.15
C GLN A 179 -2.97 20.79 -24.69
N LYS A 180 -2.74 20.70 -23.39
CA LYS A 180 -1.39 20.71 -22.81
C LYS A 180 -0.61 19.46 -23.25
N ILE A 181 -1.22 18.28 -23.20
CA ILE A 181 -0.60 17.03 -23.63
C ILE A 181 -0.22 17.10 -25.12
N SER A 182 -1.11 17.58 -25.99
CA SER A 182 -0.82 17.74 -27.42
C SER A 182 0.31 18.74 -27.67
N SER A 183 0.34 19.86 -26.92
CA SER A 183 1.43 20.82 -26.99
C SER A 183 2.77 20.24 -26.54
N ILE A 184 2.78 19.39 -25.50
CA ILE A 184 3.98 18.65 -25.07
C ILE A 184 4.38 17.62 -26.12
N ALA A 185 3.43 16.84 -26.63
CA ALA A 185 3.66 15.82 -27.64
C ALA A 185 4.26 16.35 -28.95
N SER A 186 3.96 17.61 -29.33
CA SER A 186 4.55 18.27 -30.50
C SER A 186 6.08 18.46 -30.40
N LYS A 187 6.68 18.26 -29.21
CA LYS A 187 8.13 18.31 -28.98
C LYS A 187 8.86 16.98 -29.22
N GLU A 188 8.20 15.98 -29.78
CA GLU A 188 8.75 14.64 -30.03
C GLU A 188 9.21 13.93 -28.74
N ILE A 189 8.28 13.21 -28.11
CA ILE A 189 8.54 12.52 -26.84
C ILE A 189 9.45 11.32 -27.04
N THR A 190 10.58 11.30 -26.34
CA THR A 190 11.53 10.17 -26.40
C THR A 190 10.96 8.95 -25.71
N LEU A 191 10.51 9.05 -24.46
CA LEU A 191 9.95 7.94 -23.69
C LEU A 191 8.61 8.34 -23.05
N LEU A 192 7.60 7.49 -23.22
CA LEU A 192 6.35 7.55 -22.48
C LEU A 192 6.35 6.44 -21.43
N CYS A 193 6.22 6.84 -20.15
CA CYS A 193 5.93 5.95 -19.02
C CYS A 193 4.44 6.09 -18.67
N SER A 194 3.64 5.02 -18.77
CA SER A 194 2.19 5.11 -18.65
C SER A 194 1.60 4.05 -17.70
N ASP A 195 0.63 4.47 -16.88
CA ASP A 195 -0.17 3.64 -15.96
C ASP A 195 -0.75 2.43 -16.67
N SER A 196 -0.62 1.25 -16.07
CA SER A 196 -1.01 -0.03 -16.67
C SER A 196 -2.08 -0.78 -15.88
N THR A 197 -2.57 -0.23 -14.78
CA THR A 197 -3.42 -0.93 -13.78
C THR A 197 -4.61 -1.68 -14.40
N TYR A 198 -5.25 -1.13 -15.44
CA TYR A 198 -6.39 -1.76 -16.12
C TYR A 198 -6.13 -2.07 -17.60
N ALA A 199 -4.88 -2.30 -17.98
CA ALA A 199 -4.51 -2.61 -19.37
C ALA A 199 -5.12 -3.92 -19.93
N GLU A 200 -5.52 -4.85 -19.07
CA GLU A 200 -6.19 -6.10 -19.46
C GLU A 200 -7.70 -5.92 -19.70
N ILE A 201 -8.27 -4.77 -19.33
CA ILE A 201 -9.71 -4.53 -19.42
C ILE A 201 -10.01 -3.74 -20.69
N GLU A 202 -10.81 -4.31 -21.57
CA GLU A 202 -11.22 -3.67 -22.82
C GLU A 202 -12.15 -2.46 -22.60
N GLY A 203 -12.19 -1.56 -23.56
CA GLY A 203 -13.11 -0.43 -23.62
C GLY A 203 -12.63 0.79 -22.83
N TYR A 204 -13.57 1.54 -22.32
CA TYR A 204 -13.38 2.82 -21.61
C TYR A 204 -13.81 2.73 -20.17
N THR A 205 -13.12 3.45 -19.30
CA THR A 205 -13.56 3.62 -17.90
C THR A 205 -14.75 4.59 -17.86
N PRO A 206 -15.86 4.21 -17.24
CA PRO A 206 -17.02 5.10 -17.13
C PRO A 206 -16.66 6.40 -16.39
N SER A 207 -17.40 7.48 -16.72
CA SER A 207 -17.28 8.74 -15.98
C SER A 207 -17.74 8.58 -14.54
N GLU A 208 -17.06 9.27 -13.62
CA GLU A 208 -17.45 9.35 -12.21
C GLU A 208 -18.87 9.91 -12.03
N SER A 209 -19.35 10.77 -12.94
CA SER A 209 -20.71 11.31 -12.91
C SER A 209 -21.80 10.27 -13.13
N THR A 210 -21.48 9.11 -13.73
CA THR A 210 -22.48 8.07 -14.05
C THR A 210 -23.14 7.48 -12.81
N ILE A 211 -22.45 7.48 -11.66
CA ILE A 211 -23.00 6.93 -10.42
C ILE A 211 -23.93 7.89 -9.67
N LYS A 212 -23.98 9.17 -10.06
CA LYS A 212 -24.81 10.20 -9.41
C LYS A 212 -26.27 9.79 -9.31
N ASN A 213 -26.84 9.26 -10.39
CA ASN A 213 -28.24 8.84 -10.41
C ASN A 213 -28.48 7.63 -9.49
N THR A 214 -27.55 6.69 -9.44
CA THR A 214 -27.62 5.53 -8.53
C THR A 214 -27.56 5.98 -7.07
N ILE A 215 -26.64 6.90 -6.73
CA ILE A 215 -26.56 7.47 -5.38
C ILE A 215 -27.86 8.19 -5.02
N ASN A 216 -28.39 9.04 -5.89
CA ASN A 216 -29.65 9.73 -5.66
C ASN A 216 -30.82 8.76 -5.44
N THR A 217 -30.90 7.70 -6.24
CA THR A 217 -31.94 6.67 -6.08
C THR A 217 -31.84 5.98 -4.72
N ILE A 218 -30.62 5.55 -4.33
CA ILE A 218 -30.41 4.91 -3.03
C ILE A 218 -30.77 5.86 -1.88
N VAL A 219 -30.30 7.12 -1.93
CA VAL A 219 -30.57 8.10 -0.89
C VAL A 219 -32.05 8.46 -0.79
N GLY A 220 -32.76 8.56 -1.93
CA GLY A 220 -34.19 8.85 -1.98
C GLY A 220 -35.07 7.70 -1.47
N GLN A 221 -34.69 6.45 -1.71
CA GLN A 221 -35.46 5.26 -1.32
C GLN A 221 -35.19 4.80 0.11
N ALA A 222 -34.05 5.16 0.70
CA ALA A 222 -33.72 4.71 2.05
C ALA A 222 -34.64 5.33 3.11
N SER A 223 -35.30 4.48 3.89
CA SER A 223 -36.19 4.87 4.98
C SER A 223 -35.50 5.18 6.29
N SER A 224 -34.25 4.73 6.47
CA SER A 224 -33.44 4.90 7.68
C SER A 224 -32.09 5.55 7.35
N ARG A 225 -31.10 5.38 8.24
CA ARG A 225 -29.72 5.86 8.05
C ARG A 225 -29.06 5.19 6.85
N ILE A 226 -28.11 5.91 6.26
CA ILE A 226 -27.29 5.38 5.16
C ILE A 226 -25.82 5.49 5.57
N PHE A 227 -25.09 4.40 5.43
CA PHE A 227 -23.63 4.38 5.55
C PHE A 227 -23.03 4.26 4.15
N PHE A 228 -22.26 5.24 3.73
CA PHE A 228 -21.44 5.15 2.53
C PHE A 228 -20.00 4.81 2.93
N VAL A 229 -19.50 3.71 2.42
CA VAL A 229 -18.14 3.23 2.64
C VAL A 229 -17.33 3.52 1.39
N THR A 230 -16.34 4.40 1.49
CA THR A 230 -15.54 4.85 0.34
C THR A 230 -14.10 5.17 0.76
N PHE A 231 -13.20 5.33 -0.22
CA PHE A 231 -11.85 5.82 0.03
C PHE A 231 -11.90 7.26 0.55
N ALA A 232 -11.04 7.55 1.53
CA ALA A 232 -10.95 8.89 2.11
C ALA A 232 -10.41 9.94 1.12
N SER A 233 -9.77 9.51 0.04
CA SER A 233 -9.23 10.34 -1.04
C SER A 233 -10.24 10.63 -2.15
N SER A 234 -11.36 9.86 -2.25
CA SER A 234 -12.35 10.00 -3.32
C SER A 234 -13.24 11.23 -3.12
N ILE A 235 -12.67 12.41 -3.22
CA ILE A 235 -13.32 13.69 -2.91
C ILE A 235 -14.52 13.95 -3.83
N SER A 236 -14.41 13.64 -5.12
CA SER A 236 -15.53 13.76 -6.08
C SER A 236 -16.72 12.85 -5.71
N ARG A 237 -16.45 11.64 -5.22
CA ARG A 237 -17.46 10.71 -4.71
C ARG A 237 -18.13 11.26 -3.45
N ILE A 238 -17.34 11.79 -2.52
CA ILE A 238 -17.83 12.41 -1.30
C ILE A 238 -18.72 13.60 -1.65
N GLN A 239 -18.37 14.43 -2.64
CA GLN A 239 -19.21 15.52 -3.11
C GLN A 239 -20.57 15.02 -3.63
N GLN A 240 -20.58 13.98 -4.46
CA GLN A 240 -21.83 13.40 -4.97
C GLN A 240 -22.74 12.87 -3.85
N ILE A 241 -22.16 12.24 -2.82
CA ILE A 241 -22.91 11.76 -1.65
C ILE A 241 -23.49 12.94 -0.84
N ILE A 242 -22.71 14.01 -0.67
CA ILE A 242 -23.16 15.24 0.00
C ILE A 242 -24.29 15.89 -0.79
N ASP A 243 -24.14 16.04 -2.10
CA ASP A 243 -25.16 16.64 -2.97
C ASP A 243 -26.49 15.84 -2.90
N ALA A 244 -26.42 14.51 -2.93
CA ALA A 244 -27.57 13.65 -2.74
C ALA A 244 -28.19 13.83 -1.35
N GLY A 245 -27.37 13.94 -0.30
CA GLY A 245 -27.83 14.21 1.06
C GLY A 245 -28.62 15.52 1.15
N LEU A 246 -28.09 16.59 0.55
CA LEU A 246 -28.74 17.90 0.50
C LEU A 246 -30.05 17.84 -0.28
N LEU A 247 -30.08 17.16 -1.43
CA LEU A 247 -31.28 16.98 -2.26
C LEU A 247 -32.45 16.34 -1.49
N PHE A 248 -32.13 15.39 -0.60
CA PHE A 248 -33.14 14.65 0.19
C PHE A 248 -33.23 15.11 1.66
N ASN A 249 -32.74 16.31 1.99
CA ASN A 249 -32.73 16.89 3.33
C ASN A 249 -32.14 15.96 4.41
N ARG A 250 -31.05 15.27 4.08
CA ARG A 250 -30.31 14.41 5.01
C ARG A 250 -29.07 15.11 5.53
N LYS A 251 -28.75 14.91 6.81
CA LYS A 251 -27.55 15.45 7.42
C LYS A 251 -26.38 14.49 7.21
N ILE A 252 -25.17 15.06 7.06
CA ILE A 252 -23.94 14.32 6.73
C ILE A 252 -23.05 14.21 7.96
N SER A 253 -22.54 13.03 8.22
CA SER A 253 -21.51 12.78 9.24
C SER A 253 -20.33 12.04 8.63
N PHE A 254 -19.14 12.28 9.16
CA PHE A 254 -17.91 11.58 8.72
C PHE A 254 -17.40 10.67 9.84
N LEU A 255 -17.06 9.43 9.51
CA LEU A 255 -16.63 8.42 10.46
C LEU A 255 -15.30 7.78 10.04
N GLY A 256 -14.26 8.05 10.79
CA GLY A 256 -12.88 7.63 10.56
C GLY A 256 -11.93 8.82 10.50
N ARG A 257 -10.71 8.62 11.00
CA ARG A 257 -9.72 9.72 11.11
C ARG A 257 -9.33 10.26 9.74
N SER A 258 -8.94 9.38 8.83
CA SER A 258 -8.46 9.78 7.50
C SER A 258 -9.53 10.52 6.70
N ILE A 259 -10.77 10.03 6.67
CA ILE A 259 -11.85 10.70 5.93
C ILE A 259 -12.18 12.07 6.54
N THR A 260 -12.20 12.18 7.86
CA THR A 260 -12.46 13.46 8.53
C THR A 260 -11.34 14.47 8.22
N ASN A 261 -10.09 14.05 8.24
CA ASN A 261 -8.95 14.92 7.93
C ASN A 261 -8.98 15.37 6.47
N ASN A 262 -9.17 14.43 5.53
CA ASN A 262 -9.19 14.74 4.09
C ASN A 262 -10.37 15.63 3.71
N VAL A 263 -11.55 15.40 4.28
CA VAL A 263 -12.74 16.25 4.07
C VAL A 263 -12.50 17.66 4.59
N ASN A 264 -12.00 17.81 5.81
CA ASN A 264 -11.70 19.13 6.37
C ASN A 264 -10.66 19.88 5.52
N LEU A 265 -9.65 19.17 5.03
CA LEU A 265 -8.64 19.71 4.14
C LEU A 265 -9.25 20.13 2.79
N ALA A 266 -10.08 19.28 2.19
CA ALA A 266 -10.76 19.54 0.93
C ALA A 266 -11.71 20.75 1.02
N ILE A 267 -12.47 20.89 2.11
CA ILE A 267 -13.32 22.07 2.37
C ILE A 267 -12.44 23.33 2.49
N LYS A 268 -11.39 23.27 3.31
CA LYS A 268 -10.49 24.41 3.53
C LYS A 268 -9.82 24.90 2.23
N LEU A 269 -9.52 24.00 1.33
CA LEU A 269 -8.84 24.30 0.06
C LEU A 269 -9.80 24.58 -1.11
N GLY A 270 -11.12 24.38 -0.91
CA GLY A 270 -12.15 24.65 -1.92
C GLY A 270 -12.43 23.50 -2.88
N TYR A 271 -12.00 22.26 -2.56
CA TYR A 271 -12.29 21.06 -3.36
C TYR A 271 -13.61 20.37 -2.98
N LEU A 272 -14.16 20.69 -1.81
CA LEU A 272 -15.50 20.25 -1.39
C LEU A 272 -16.35 21.46 -1.03
N ASN A 273 -17.57 21.47 -1.54
CA ASN A 273 -18.60 22.44 -1.21
C ASN A 273 -19.63 21.81 -0.27
N VAL A 274 -19.59 22.19 1.01
CA VAL A 274 -20.48 21.63 2.04
C VAL A 274 -21.05 22.78 2.87
N PRO A 275 -22.38 23.00 2.84
CA PRO A 275 -23.01 23.96 3.75
C PRO A 275 -22.76 23.59 5.21
N ALA A 276 -22.43 24.57 6.04
CA ALA A 276 -22.05 24.35 7.44
C ALA A 276 -23.16 23.66 8.25
N ASP A 277 -24.42 23.94 7.94
CA ASP A 277 -25.59 23.34 8.57
C ASP A 277 -25.88 21.91 8.10
N ALA A 278 -25.25 21.45 7.02
CA ALA A 278 -25.39 20.09 6.51
C ALA A 278 -24.60 19.05 7.34
N ILE A 279 -23.53 19.49 8.00
CA ILE A 279 -22.66 18.59 8.78
C ILE A 279 -23.27 18.37 10.17
N LEU A 280 -23.48 17.09 10.52
CA LEU A 280 -23.91 16.67 11.83
C LEU A 280 -22.73 16.02 12.57
N PRO A 281 -22.24 16.62 13.70
CA PRO A 281 -21.21 15.98 14.50
C PRO A 281 -21.66 14.62 15.05
N LEU A 282 -20.78 13.62 15.03
CA LEU A 282 -21.06 12.28 15.56
C LEU A 282 -21.03 12.27 17.10
N HIS A 283 -22.16 12.58 17.71
CA HIS A 283 -22.41 12.37 19.14
C HIS A 283 -23.34 11.17 19.36
N LYS A 284 -23.36 10.60 20.58
CA LYS A 284 -24.22 9.44 20.90
C LYS A 284 -25.70 9.63 20.50
N ASN A 285 -26.20 10.86 20.49
CA ASN A 285 -27.59 11.17 20.13
C ASN A 285 -27.80 11.46 18.63
N SER A 286 -26.76 11.87 17.89
CA SER A 286 -26.85 12.12 16.43
C SER A 286 -26.90 10.84 15.63
N THR A 287 -26.39 9.73 16.18
CA THR A 287 -26.39 8.41 15.53
C THR A 287 -27.80 7.77 15.44
N ARG A 288 -28.78 8.33 16.14
CA ARG A 288 -30.20 7.90 16.11
C ARG A 288 -31.07 8.68 15.11
N HIS A 289 -30.45 9.63 14.37
CA HIS A 289 -31.20 10.41 13.39
C HIS A 289 -31.48 9.56 12.15
N ASP A 290 -32.74 9.21 11.93
CA ASP A 290 -33.22 8.35 10.81
C ASP A 290 -32.86 8.89 9.41
N LYS A 291 -32.66 10.20 9.27
CA LYS A 291 -32.20 10.87 8.05
C LYS A 291 -30.72 11.21 7.99
N ALA A 292 -29.87 10.48 8.70
CA ALA A 292 -28.44 10.70 8.64
C ALA A 292 -27.78 9.91 7.50
N ILE A 293 -26.81 10.53 6.84
CA ILE A 293 -25.81 9.86 5.98
C ILE A 293 -24.49 9.85 6.74
N ILE A 294 -23.89 8.70 6.90
CA ILE A 294 -22.59 8.50 7.54
C ILE A 294 -21.60 8.06 6.48
N ILE A 295 -20.62 8.89 6.16
CA ILE A 295 -19.55 8.53 5.22
C ILE A 295 -18.39 7.97 6.04
N ALA A 296 -18.04 6.69 5.80
CA ALA A 296 -17.13 5.93 6.64
C ALA A 296 -15.93 5.36 5.86
N THR A 297 -14.82 5.17 6.59
CA THR A 297 -13.64 4.45 6.08
C THR A 297 -13.77 2.95 6.28
N GLY A 298 -12.90 2.18 5.59
CA GLY A 298 -12.82 0.72 5.70
C GLY A 298 -13.29 -0.01 4.46
N SER A 299 -13.23 0.66 3.33
CA SER A 299 -13.64 0.11 2.04
C SER A 299 -12.80 -1.09 1.58
N GLN A 300 -11.65 -1.32 2.19
CA GLN A 300 -10.74 -2.44 1.91
C GLN A 300 -10.75 -3.52 2.99
N GLY A 301 -11.64 -3.42 3.96
CA GLY A 301 -11.75 -4.43 5.02
C GLY A 301 -10.68 -4.30 6.11
N GLU A 302 -9.98 -3.17 6.21
CA GLU A 302 -8.91 -2.93 7.17
C GLU A 302 -9.42 -3.11 8.61
N PRO A 303 -8.81 -3.97 9.43
CA PRO A 303 -9.37 -4.42 10.72
C PRO A 303 -9.69 -3.29 11.72
N MET A 304 -8.93 -2.19 11.67
CA MET A 304 -9.11 -1.04 12.58
C MET A 304 -9.98 0.08 11.99
N SER A 305 -10.49 -0.11 10.78
CA SER A 305 -11.35 0.87 10.12
C SER A 305 -12.74 0.98 10.75
N ALA A 306 -13.41 2.09 10.45
CA ALA A 306 -14.69 2.38 11.07
C ALA A 306 -15.75 1.34 10.75
N ILE A 307 -15.93 0.99 9.44
CA ILE A 307 -16.99 0.06 9.04
C ILE A 307 -16.70 -1.39 9.49
N VAL A 308 -15.44 -1.83 9.50
CA VAL A 308 -15.06 -3.18 9.95
C VAL A 308 -15.34 -3.33 11.44
N ARG A 309 -15.05 -2.30 12.24
CA ARG A 309 -15.39 -2.30 13.68
C ARG A 309 -16.90 -2.28 13.92
N ILE A 310 -17.67 -1.62 13.05
CA ILE A 310 -19.15 -1.69 13.10
C ILE A 310 -19.62 -3.10 12.72
N ALA A 311 -19.11 -3.66 11.63
CA ALA A 311 -19.43 -5.00 11.15
C ALA A 311 -19.11 -6.09 12.19
N SER A 312 -18.05 -5.92 12.97
CA SER A 312 -17.68 -6.82 14.08
C SER A 312 -18.29 -6.45 15.43
N GLN A 313 -19.19 -5.47 15.49
CA GLN A 313 -19.84 -4.96 16.73
C GLN A 313 -18.86 -4.40 17.78
N GLN A 314 -17.69 -3.95 17.34
CA GLN A 314 -16.61 -3.44 18.22
C GLN A 314 -16.48 -1.91 18.16
N HIS A 315 -17.35 -1.20 17.45
CA HIS A 315 -17.27 0.25 17.38
C HIS A 315 -17.91 0.91 18.62
N PRO A 316 -17.17 1.79 19.37
CA PRO A 316 -17.61 2.25 20.69
C PRO A 316 -18.80 3.21 20.67
N LYS A 317 -19.10 3.83 19.53
CA LYS A 317 -20.07 4.93 19.44
C LYS A 317 -21.28 4.64 18.56
N ILE A 318 -21.15 3.74 17.60
CA ILE A 318 -22.18 3.52 16.57
C ILE A 318 -22.25 2.04 16.18
N SER A 319 -23.45 1.56 15.95
CA SER A 319 -23.77 0.23 15.42
C SER A 319 -24.76 0.36 14.27
N VAL A 320 -24.78 -0.62 13.40
CA VAL A 320 -25.86 -0.80 12.42
C VAL A 320 -27.08 -1.38 13.13
N ILE A 321 -28.24 -0.98 12.70
CA ILE A 321 -29.55 -1.51 13.15
C ILE A 321 -30.34 -2.02 11.94
N PRO A 322 -31.31 -2.93 12.15
CA PRO A 322 -32.18 -3.38 11.07
C PRO A 322 -32.87 -2.21 10.34
N GLY A 323 -32.84 -2.23 9.01
CA GLY A 323 -33.37 -1.17 8.15
C GLY A 323 -32.35 -0.10 7.74
N ASP A 324 -31.14 -0.06 8.31
CA ASP A 324 -30.07 0.78 7.79
C ASP A 324 -29.64 0.31 6.40
N THR A 325 -29.22 1.24 5.56
CA THR A 325 -28.60 0.95 4.26
C THR A 325 -27.09 1.14 4.37
N VAL A 326 -26.31 0.18 3.91
CA VAL A 326 -24.84 0.29 3.84
C VAL A 326 -24.39 0.15 2.38
N VAL A 327 -23.74 1.16 1.84
CA VAL A 327 -23.30 1.23 0.44
C VAL A 327 -21.78 1.15 0.39
N PHE A 328 -21.24 0.05 -0.13
CA PHE A 328 -19.83 -0.07 -0.45
C PHE A 328 -19.55 0.60 -1.80
N SER A 329 -19.24 1.89 -1.75
CA SER A 329 -18.93 2.73 -2.93
C SER A 329 -17.44 2.66 -3.26
N SER A 330 -16.93 1.44 -3.38
CA SER A 330 -15.55 1.06 -3.67
C SER A 330 -15.51 -0.34 -4.28
N SER A 331 -14.39 -0.69 -4.90
CA SER A 331 -14.06 -2.09 -5.22
C SER A 331 -12.89 -2.54 -4.33
N ALA A 332 -12.85 -3.81 -4.01
CA ALA A 332 -11.71 -4.39 -3.30
C ALA A 332 -10.45 -4.28 -4.18
N ILE A 333 -9.35 -3.85 -3.58
CA ILE A 333 -8.02 -3.97 -4.19
C ILE A 333 -7.67 -5.47 -4.22
N PRO A 334 -6.98 -5.96 -5.27
CA PRO A 334 -6.56 -7.35 -5.32
C PRO A 334 -5.92 -7.84 -4.01
N GLY A 335 -6.44 -8.93 -3.45
CA GLY A 335 -6.03 -9.49 -2.15
C GLY A 335 -6.93 -9.14 -0.96
N ASN A 336 -7.79 -8.11 -1.06
CA ASN A 336 -8.69 -7.68 0.02
C ASN A 336 -10.13 -8.20 -0.10
N GLU A 337 -10.42 -8.99 -1.14
CA GLU A 337 -11.78 -9.45 -1.46
C GLU A 337 -12.45 -10.19 -0.30
N VAL A 338 -11.68 -11.07 0.37
CA VAL A 338 -12.17 -11.87 1.50
C VAL A 338 -12.54 -10.99 2.70
N LEU A 339 -11.71 -9.98 3.01
CA LEU A 339 -11.95 -9.06 4.12
C LEU A 339 -13.18 -8.18 3.89
N VAL A 340 -13.33 -7.68 2.66
CA VAL A 340 -14.48 -6.89 2.25
C VAL A 340 -15.75 -7.74 2.29
N SER A 341 -15.74 -8.95 1.71
CA SER A 341 -16.84 -9.89 1.71
C SER A 341 -17.31 -10.25 3.13
N LYS A 342 -16.37 -10.51 4.05
CA LYS A 342 -16.66 -10.76 5.46
C LYS A 342 -17.35 -9.57 6.13
N SER A 343 -16.97 -8.35 5.79
CA SER A 343 -17.59 -7.14 6.33
C SER A 343 -19.02 -6.99 5.81
N ILE A 344 -19.26 -7.23 4.52
CA ILE A 344 -20.59 -7.23 3.90
C ILE A 344 -21.51 -8.25 4.58
N ASP A 345 -21.06 -9.49 4.74
CA ASP A 345 -21.79 -10.57 5.41
C ASP A 345 -22.18 -10.21 6.84
N ASN A 346 -21.23 -9.70 7.62
CA ASN A 346 -21.48 -9.35 9.01
C ASN A 346 -22.50 -8.21 9.16
N LEU A 347 -22.48 -7.21 8.26
CA LEU A 347 -23.46 -6.12 8.24
C LEU A 347 -24.85 -6.63 7.82
N SER A 348 -24.93 -7.51 6.85
CA SER A 348 -26.17 -8.15 6.43
C SER A 348 -26.80 -8.98 7.55
N ARG A 349 -26.00 -9.73 8.33
CA ARG A 349 -26.47 -10.46 9.52
C ARG A 349 -27.03 -9.55 10.62
N GLN A 350 -26.59 -8.30 10.70
CA GLN A 350 -27.11 -7.29 11.62
C GLN A 350 -28.42 -6.65 11.11
N GLY A 351 -28.92 -7.06 9.95
CA GLY A 351 -30.18 -6.57 9.37
C GLY A 351 -30.03 -5.32 8.49
N ALA A 352 -28.81 -4.97 8.07
CA ALA A 352 -28.59 -3.90 7.10
C ALA A 352 -28.96 -4.35 5.68
N ASN A 353 -29.48 -3.40 4.88
CA ASN A 353 -29.56 -3.53 3.43
C ASN A 353 -28.20 -3.14 2.84
N VAL A 354 -27.38 -4.13 2.43
CA VAL A 354 -26.02 -3.87 1.93
C VAL A 354 -26.02 -3.82 0.40
N ILE A 355 -25.53 -2.72 -0.15
CA ILE A 355 -25.40 -2.46 -1.60
C ILE A 355 -23.91 -2.34 -1.93
N HIS A 356 -23.47 -3.05 -2.94
CA HIS A 356 -22.08 -3.02 -3.44
C HIS A 356 -22.07 -3.09 -4.98
N ASN A 357 -20.89 -2.94 -5.59
CA ASN A 357 -20.76 -2.81 -7.05
C ASN A 357 -21.31 -4.02 -7.84
N GLY A 358 -21.43 -5.20 -7.23
CA GLY A 358 -22.06 -6.38 -7.83
C GLY A 358 -23.60 -6.31 -7.87
N ILE A 359 -24.22 -5.38 -7.12
CA ILE A 359 -25.70 -5.23 -7.05
C ILE A 359 -26.14 -3.96 -7.79
N ALA A 360 -25.40 -2.85 -7.63
CA ALA A 360 -25.70 -1.58 -8.27
C ALA A 360 -24.42 -0.86 -8.65
N SER A 361 -24.45 -0.04 -9.69
CA SER A 361 -23.29 0.75 -10.11
C SER A 361 -23.03 1.90 -9.13
N VAL A 362 -22.31 1.60 -8.04
CA VAL A 362 -21.99 2.55 -6.96
C VAL A 362 -20.53 2.96 -6.94
N HIS A 363 -19.72 2.43 -7.83
CA HIS A 363 -18.30 2.72 -7.92
C HIS A 363 -17.79 2.73 -9.36
N VAL A 364 -16.89 3.65 -9.65
CA VAL A 364 -16.10 3.73 -10.88
C VAL A 364 -14.64 3.84 -10.51
N HIS A 365 -13.77 3.19 -11.28
CA HIS A 365 -12.33 3.18 -11.07
C HIS A 365 -11.66 4.48 -11.54
N GLY A 366 -10.45 4.71 -11.03
CA GLY A 366 -9.64 5.89 -11.37
C GLY A 366 -8.65 5.69 -12.52
N HIS A 367 -8.51 4.46 -13.05
CA HIS A 367 -7.48 4.11 -14.05
C HIS A 367 -8.09 3.87 -15.43
N ALA A 368 -7.28 4.15 -16.45
CA ALA A 368 -7.59 3.98 -17.87
C ALA A 368 -7.68 2.50 -18.26
N ARG A 369 -8.66 2.17 -19.10
CA ARG A 369 -8.78 0.86 -19.76
C ARG A 369 -8.11 0.87 -21.13
N GLY A 370 -8.11 -0.28 -21.79
CA GLY A 370 -7.37 -0.52 -23.02
C GLY A 370 -7.51 0.57 -24.10
N GLU A 371 -8.74 1.05 -24.37
CA GLU A 371 -8.95 2.07 -25.41
C GLU A 371 -8.45 3.45 -24.99
N GLU A 372 -8.53 3.79 -23.71
CA GLU A 372 -7.96 5.06 -23.18
C GLU A 372 -6.43 5.03 -23.22
N LEU A 373 -5.83 3.88 -22.92
CA LEU A 373 -4.39 3.67 -23.02
C LEU A 373 -3.89 3.79 -24.46
N LYS A 374 -4.61 3.20 -25.43
CA LYS A 374 -4.34 3.37 -26.87
C LYS A 374 -4.48 4.85 -27.29
N MET A 375 -5.48 5.56 -26.78
CA MET A 375 -5.64 7.00 -27.03
C MET A 375 -4.44 7.80 -26.54
N MET A 376 -3.93 7.52 -25.32
CA MET A 376 -2.75 8.20 -24.79
C MET A 376 -1.52 7.94 -25.68
N ILE A 377 -1.27 6.71 -26.05
CA ILE A 377 -0.17 6.34 -26.95
C ILE A 377 -0.30 7.05 -28.31
N SER A 378 -1.50 7.07 -28.88
CA SER A 378 -1.78 7.75 -30.16
C SER A 378 -1.61 9.26 -30.08
N LEU A 379 -1.99 9.88 -28.99
CA LEU A 379 -1.86 11.32 -28.73
C LEU A 379 -0.40 11.73 -28.58
N VAL A 380 0.38 10.95 -27.82
CA VAL A 380 1.78 11.26 -27.48
C VAL A 380 2.74 10.84 -28.59
N LYS A 381 2.49 9.72 -29.26
CA LYS A 381 3.35 9.11 -30.30
C LYS A 381 4.81 9.01 -29.86
N PRO A 382 5.10 8.36 -28.73
CA PRO A 382 6.45 8.31 -28.20
C PRO A 382 7.35 7.43 -29.08
N LYS A 383 8.65 7.69 -29.05
CA LYS A 383 9.64 6.83 -29.72
C LYS A 383 9.84 5.51 -28.96
N PHE A 384 9.91 5.60 -27.64
CA PHE A 384 10.03 4.46 -26.71
C PHE A 384 8.87 4.45 -25.74
N PHE A 385 8.49 3.26 -25.28
CA PHE A 385 7.38 3.06 -24.38
C PHE A 385 7.77 2.17 -23.20
N MET A 386 7.35 2.58 -22.00
CA MET A 386 7.53 1.81 -20.77
C MET A 386 6.22 1.77 -20.00
N PRO A 387 5.55 0.61 -19.92
CA PRO A 387 4.41 0.44 -19.03
C PRO A 387 4.88 0.48 -17.59
N ILE A 388 4.20 1.25 -16.74
CA ILE A 388 4.49 1.39 -15.31
C ILE A 388 3.21 1.15 -14.49
N HIS A 389 3.32 1.07 -13.18
CA HIS A 389 2.20 0.96 -12.23
C HIS A 389 1.28 -0.23 -12.52
N GLY A 390 1.64 -1.40 -12.02
CA GLY A 390 0.83 -2.61 -12.18
C GLY A 390 1.60 -3.90 -11.96
N GLU A 391 0.88 -4.99 -11.75
CA GLU A 391 1.45 -6.33 -11.75
C GLU A 391 2.03 -6.67 -13.14
N TYR A 392 2.96 -7.62 -13.20
CA TYR A 392 3.65 -7.96 -14.46
C TYR A 392 2.70 -8.28 -15.63
N ARG A 393 1.55 -8.92 -15.37
CA ARG A 393 0.52 -9.18 -16.38
C ARG A 393 -0.07 -7.88 -16.98
N HIS A 394 -0.29 -6.86 -16.14
CA HIS A 394 -0.77 -5.55 -16.60
C HIS A 394 0.26 -4.84 -17.46
N LEU A 395 1.54 -4.85 -17.02
CA LEU A 395 2.65 -4.27 -17.82
C LEU A 395 2.77 -4.96 -19.17
N LYS A 396 2.67 -6.29 -19.19
CA LYS A 396 2.73 -7.07 -20.44
C LYS A 396 1.55 -6.77 -21.35
N ALA A 397 0.33 -6.68 -20.81
CA ALA A 397 -0.86 -6.33 -21.57
C ALA A 397 -0.72 -4.94 -22.22
N HIS A 398 -0.25 -3.94 -21.44
CA HIS A 398 -0.03 -2.59 -21.94
C HIS A 398 1.08 -2.53 -23.01
N GLY A 399 2.16 -3.32 -22.84
CA GLY A 399 3.17 -3.48 -23.89
C GLY A 399 2.60 -4.05 -25.19
N ASN A 400 1.65 -4.99 -25.12
CA ASN A 400 0.96 -5.51 -26.30
C ASN A 400 0.07 -4.43 -26.95
N LEU A 401 -0.67 -3.63 -26.17
CA LEU A 401 -1.43 -2.50 -26.68
C LEU A 401 -0.51 -1.49 -27.41
N ALA A 402 0.67 -1.20 -26.85
CA ALA A 402 1.64 -0.32 -27.47
C ALA A 402 2.14 -0.87 -28.82
N LYS A 403 2.36 -2.18 -28.90
CA LYS A 403 2.70 -2.85 -30.16
C LYS A 403 1.58 -2.78 -31.20
N GLU A 404 0.32 -2.98 -30.79
CA GLU A 404 -0.86 -2.80 -31.63
C GLU A 404 -0.96 -1.37 -32.17
N MET A 405 -0.53 -0.37 -31.39
CA MET A 405 -0.49 1.03 -31.80
C MET A 405 0.72 1.38 -32.66
N GLY A 406 1.53 0.40 -33.05
CA GLY A 406 2.62 0.55 -34.04
C GLY A 406 3.98 0.87 -33.41
N ILE A 407 4.15 0.81 -32.10
CA ILE A 407 5.48 0.93 -31.47
C ILE A 407 6.26 -0.37 -31.73
N PRO A 408 7.48 -0.31 -32.33
CA PRO A 408 8.31 -1.49 -32.52
C PRO A 408 8.59 -2.23 -31.21
N SER A 409 8.59 -3.56 -31.25
CA SER A 409 8.75 -4.38 -30.01
C SER A 409 10.06 -4.10 -29.29
N GLU A 410 11.13 -3.77 -30.00
CA GLU A 410 12.44 -3.38 -29.45
C GLU A 410 12.44 -2.02 -28.74
N ASN A 411 11.40 -1.21 -28.98
CA ASN A 411 11.21 0.10 -28.34
C ASN A 411 10.26 0.04 -27.15
N ILE A 412 9.80 -1.16 -26.76
CA ILE A 412 8.86 -1.38 -25.64
C ILE A 412 9.62 -2.04 -24.47
N PHE A 413 9.68 -1.37 -23.34
CA PHE A 413 10.43 -1.82 -22.16
C PHE A 413 9.50 -2.35 -21.07
N VAL A 414 9.10 -3.63 -21.17
CA VAL A 414 8.42 -4.34 -20.08
C VAL A 414 9.48 -4.92 -19.15
N THR A 415 9.78 -4.22 -18.06
CA THR A 415 10.89 -4.53 -17.14
C THR A 415 10.41 -4.69 -15.71
N GLY A 416 11.33 -4.99 -14.79
CA GLY A 416 11.10 -5.00 -13.35
C GLY A 416 11.85 -3.88 -12.64
N ASP A 417 11.59 -3.74 -11.36
CA ASP A 417 12.29 -2.78 -10.50
C ASP A 417 13.80 -3.01 -10.52
N GLY A 418 14.56 -1.92 -10.42
CA GLY A 418 16.01 -1.91 -10.49
C GLY A 418 16.60 -1.84 -11.87
N THR A 419 15.84 -2.12 -12.91
CA THR A 419 16.35 -2.09 -14.30
C THR A 419 16.77 -0.68 -14.69
N VAL A 420 18.01 -0.52 -15.16
CA VAL A 420 18.54 0.76 -15.65
C VAL A 420 18.31 0.85 -17.15
N ILE A 421 17.46 1.77 -17.58
CA ILE A 421 17.24 2.10 -18.98
C ILE A 421 17.99 3.39 -19.29
N GLU A 422 19.02 3.31 -20.14
CA GLU A 422 19.72 4.46 -20.70
C GLU A 422 19.11 4.84 -22.04
N LEU A 423 18.85 6.13 -22.23
CA LEU A 423 18.22 6.63 -23.44
C LEU A 423 18.81 7.98 -23.89
N ASP A 424 18.76 8.20 -25.18
CA ASP A 424 18.93 9.48 -25.83
C ASP A 424 17.82 9.67 -26.89
N LYS A 425 17.84 10.78 -27.63
CA LYS A 425 16.83 11.07 -28.68
C LYS A 425 16.68 9.95 -29.70
N ASN A 426 17.68 9.09 -29.86
CA ASN A 426 17.75 8.13 -30.96
C ASN A 426 17.73 6.68 -30.52
N SER A 427 18.20 6.40 -29.32
CA SER A 427 18.36 5.05 -28.80
C SER A 427 17.89 4.90 -27.36
N ALA A 428 17.47 3.71 -27.00
CA ALA A 428 17.23 3.32 -25.63
C ALA A 428 17.65 1.86 -25.43
N LYS A 429 18.28 1.55 -24.31
CA LYS A 429 18.76 0.20 -24.00
C LYS A 429 18.81 -0.05 -22.51
N ILE A 430 18.65 -1.30 -22.12
CA ILE A 430 18.89 -1.75 -20.75
C ILE A 430 20.40 -1.90 -20.58
N THR A 431 20.99 -1.25 -19.57
CA THR A 431 22.44 -1.21 -19.34
C THR A 431 22.87 -1.88 -18.03
N GLY A 432 21.94 -2.20 -17.13
CA GLY A 432 22.26 -2.84 -15.87
C GLY A 432 21.10 -2.88 -14.91
N ASN A 433 21.40 -3.16 -13.65
CA ASN A 433 20.44 -3.14 -12.54
C ASN A 433 21.05 -2.46 -11.32
N VAL A 434 20.21 -1.83 -10.51
CA VAL A 434 20.56 -1.31 -9.19
C VAL A 434 19.85 -2.15 -8.12
N PRO A 435 20.36 -2.16 -6.88
CA PRO A 435 19.68 -2.82 -5.77
C PRO A 435 18.28 -2.24 -5.55
N THR A 436 17.29 -3.11 -5.45
CA THR A 436 15.89 -2.77 -5.16
C THR A 436 15.27 -3.82 -4.26
N GLY A 437 14.07 -3.56 -3.81
CA GLY A 437 13.26 -4.50 -3.04
C GLY A 437 12.34 -3.79 -2.07
N THR A 438 11.58 -4.58 -1.33
CA THR A 438 10.69 -4.05 -0.30
C THR A 438 11.37 -4.04 1.06
N LEU A 439 11.42 -2.88 1.70
CA LEU A 439 11.78 -2.75 3.10
C LEU A 439 10.51 -2.68 3.95
N PHE A 440 10.30 -3.71 4.76
CA PHE A 440 9.14 -3.78 5.65
C PHE A 440 9.33 -2.93 6.90
N GLN A 441 8.30 -2.17 7.24
CA GLN A 441 8.28 -1.37 8.46
C GLN A 441 7.86 -2.24 9.66
N ASP A 442 8.82 -2.52 10.55
CA ASP A 442 8.68 -3.34 11.75
C ASP A 442 8.92 -2.48 13.01
N GLY A 443 7.89 -1.78 13.48
CA GLY A 443 8.03 -0.78 14.53
C GLY A 443 9.04 0.31 14.12
N PRO A 444 10.13 0.54 14.88
CA PRO A 444 11.16 1.49 14.51
C PRO A 444 12.16 0.97 13.46
N PHE A 445 12.11 -0.33 13.13
CA PHE A 445 13.06 -0.97 12.24
C PHE A 445 12.54 -1.07 10.80
N LYS A 446 13.47 -1.07 9.85
CA LYS A 446 13.22 -1.43 8.44
C LYS A 446 13.97 -2.72 8.15
N ARG A 447 13.26 -3.71 7.63
CA ARG A 447 13.83 -5.05 7.40
C ARG A 447 13.54 -5.50 5.97
N PRO A 448 14.50 -6.10 5.29
CA PRO A 448 14.26 -6.73 3.99
C PRO A 448 13.34 -7.97 4.15
N ALA A 449 12.73 -8.39 3.05
CA ALA A 449 11.74 -9.47 3.03
C ALA A 449 12.29 -10.83 3.49
N ASP A 450 13.57 -11.08 3.28
CA ASP A 450 14.31 -12.29 3.65
C ASP A 450 14.83 -12.29 5.09
N SER A 451 14.50 -11.25 5.89
CA SER A 451 14.92 -11.16 7.29
C SER A 451 14.56 -12.43 8.09
N THR A 452 15.53 -12.92 8.85
CA THR A 452 15.33 -14.08 9.75
C THR A 452 14.18 -13.86 10.73
N VAL A 453 13.97 -12.61 11.17
CA VAL A 453 12.86 -12.22 12.05
C VAL A 453 11.50 -12.55 11.43
N PHE A 454 11.32 -12.37 10.13
CA PHE A 454 10.05 -12.66 9.46
C PHE A 454 9.85 -14.16 9.27
N ARG A 455 10.92 -14.90 9.00
CA ARG A 455 10.89 -16.36 8.95
C ARG A 455 10.49 -16.94 10.31
N ASP A 456 11.11 -16.45 11.39
CA ASP A 456 10.78 -16.87 12.75
C ASP A 456 9.31 -16.55 13.10
N ARG A 457 8.82 -15.34 12.76
CA ARG A 457 7.40 -14.98 12.99
C ARG A 457 6.42 -15.88 12.24
N ARG A 458 6.71 -16.22 10.97
CA ARG A 458 5.89 -17.17 10.20
C ARG A 458 5.87 -18.54 10.86
N GLN A 459 7.02 -19.05 11.30
CA GLN A 459 7.11 -20.33 12.01
C GLN A 459 6.31 -20.30 13.31
N LEU A 460 6.51 -19.24 14.14
CA LEU A 460 5.77 -19.10 15.40
C LEU A 460 4.25 -18.99 15.19
N SER A 461 3.79 -18.27 14.15
CA SER A 461 2.36 -18.09 13.89
C SER A 461 1.66 -19.34 13.34
N THR A 462 2.38 -20.25 12.69
CA THR A 462 1.80 -21.42 12.04
C THR A 462 2.07 -22.73 12.80
N GLN A 463 3.17 -22.80 13.51
CA GLN A 463 3.65 -24.03 14.14
C GLN A 463 3.68 -23.97 15.67
N GLY A 464 3.69 -22.76 16.25
CA GLY A 464 3.78 -22.57 17.69
C GLY A 464 5.22 -22.63 18.24
N VAL A 465 5.33 -22.62 19.56
CA VAL A 465 6.61 -22.64 20.28
C VAL A 465 6.53 -23.53 21.52
N ILE A 466 7.63 -24.23 21.83
CA ILE A 466 7.85 -24.95 23.10
C ILE A 466 9.10 -24.38 23.75
N ALA A 467 8.99 -23.97 25.02
CA ALA A 467 10.11 -23.55 25.84
C ALA A 467 10.39 -24.58 26.92
N LEU A 468 11.63 -25.06 26.97
CA LEU A 468 12.10 -26.09 27.88
C LEU A 468 13.21 -25.56 28.76
N SER A 469 13.19 -25.90 30.04
CA SER A 469 14.31 -25.67 30.95
C SER A 469 14.93 -27.00 31.34
N VAL A 470 16.25 -27.08 31.24
CA VAL A 470 17.01 -28.30 31.57
C VAL A 470 18.12 -27.97 32.54
N SER A 471 18.40 -28.91 33.45
CA SER A 471 19.54 -28.84 34.37
C SER A 471 20.58 -29.88 33.99
N LEU A 472 21.85 -29.47 33.94
CA LEU A 472 22.99 -30.35 33.76
C LEU A 472 23.77 -30.47 35.07
N ASP A 473 23.89 -31.68 35.59
CA ASP A 473 24.74 -31.91 36.75
C ASP A 473 26.20 -31.78 36.39
N HIS A 474 26.93 -30.98 37.12
CA HIS A 474 28.34 -30.64 36.79
C HIS A 474 29.28 -31.85 36.86
N HIS A 475 28.99 -32.81 37.74
CA HIS A 475 29.87 -33.97 37.99
C HIS A 475 29.43 -35.19 37.17
N SER A 476 28.15 -35.55 37.24
CA SER A 476 27.66 -36.73 36.56
C SER A 476 27.29 -36.51 35.10
N LYS A 477 27.24 -35.24 34.66
CA LYS A 477 26.80 -34.82 33.32
C LYS A 477 25.37 -35.29 32.97
N LYS A 478 24.59 -35.61 33.99
CA LYS A 478 23.20 -36.02 33.82
C LYS A 478 22.32 -34.83 33.48
N ILE A 479 21.55 -34.92 32.42
CA ILE A 479 20.54 -33.93 32.01
C ILE A 479 19.22 -34.27 32.74
N THR A 480 18.56 -33.24 33.27
CA THR A 480 17.22 -33.35 33.87
C THR A 480 16.34 -32.25 33.25
N ILE A 481 15.17 -32.63 32.71
CA ILE A 481 14.20 -31.69 32.17
C ILE A 481 13.37 -31.16 33.34
N GLU A 482 13.28 -29.84 33.47
CA GLU A 482 12.54 -29.21 34.56
C GLU A 482 11.02 -29.13 34.24
N PRO A 483 10.15 -29.22 35.25
CA PRO A 483 8.69 -29.18 35.06
C PRO A 483 8.14 -27.80 34.64
N THR A 484 8.99 -26.80 34.47
CA THR A 484 8.62 -25.44 34.04
C THR A 484 8.46 -25.28 32.52
N SER A 485 8.41 -26.37 31.78
CA SER A 485 8.20 -26.38 30.34
C SER A 485 6.83 -25.81 29.97
N LYS A 486 6.78 -25.04 28.89
CA LYS A 486 5.56 -24.36 28.39
C LYS A 486 5.48 -24.49 26.87
N SER A 487 4.25 -24.57 26.36
CA SER A 487 3.99 -24.46 24.92
C SER A 487 2.98 -23.35 24.62
N LEU A 488 3.03 -22.81 23.40
CA LEU A 488 2.04 -21.84 22.93
C LEU A 488 1.70 -22.14 21.46
N GLY A 489 0.39 -22.20 21.16
CA GLY A 489 -0.11 -22.36 19.81
C GLY A 489 0.01 -23.78 19.22
N ILE A 490 0.17 -24.81 20.05
CA ILE A 490 0.30 -26.22 19.62
C ILE A 490 -0.86 -27.04 20.11
N PHE A 491 -1.20 -26.96 21.39
CA PHE A 491 -2.23 -27.72 22.09
C PHE A 491 -3.26 -26.77 22.72
N ASP A 492 -4.45 -27.28 22.98
CA ASP A 492 -5.42 -26.63 23.85
C ASP A 492 -4.97 -26.70 25.32
N VAL A 493 -5.45 -25.75 26.15
CA VAL A 493 -4.97 -25.58 27.54
C VAL A 493 -5.11 -26.86 28.37
N GLU A 494 -6.17 -27.63 28.17
CA GLU A 494 -6.43 -28.86 28.92
C GLU A 494 -5.53 -30.05 28.50
N GLU A 495 -5.01 -30.02 27.27
CA GLU A 495 -4.15 -31.05 26.68
C GLU A 495 -2.67 -30.75 26.90
N GLU A 496 -2.30 -29.47 26.98
CA GLU A 496 -0.91 -29.00 27.03
C GLU A 496 -0.13 -29.64 28.18
N GLU A 497 -0.65 -29.55 29.41
CA GLU A 497 0.05 -29.99 30.61
C GLU A 497 0.32 -31.52 30.57
N LYS A 498 -0.69 -32.28 30.20
CA LYS A 498 -0.58 -33.76 30.09
C LYS A 498 0.40 -34.19 29.01
N TRP A 499 0.35 -33.48 27.87
CA TRP A 499 1.25 -33.79 26.76
C TRP A 499 2.70 -33.44 27.08
N LEU A 500 2.96 -32.25 27.64
CA LEU A 500 4.31 -31.83 28.03
C LEU A 500 4.89 -32.73 29.11
N GLU A 501 4.10 -33.12 30.10
CA GLU A 501 4.57 -34.05 31.15
C GLU A 501 4.98 -35.42 30.56
N LYS A 502 4.15 -35.99 29.66
CA LYS A 502 4.47 -37.20 28.93
C LYS A 502 5.72 -37.07 28.07
N ALA A 503 5.81 -35.97 27.27
CA ALA A 503 6.91 -35.71 26.39
C ALA A 503 8.25 -35.53 27.14
N CYS A 504 8.23 -34.77 28.25
CA CYS A 504 9.39 -34.59 29.11
C CYS A 504 9.88 -35.95 29.68
N LYS A 505 8.96 -36.80 30.16
CA LYS A 505 9.32 -38.15 30.66
C LYS A 505 9.95 -39.01 29.56
N MET A 506 9.36 -39.03 28.36
CA MET A 506 9.89 -39.83 27.23
C MET A 506 11.30 -39.40 26.84
N VAL A 507 11.51 -38.09 26.68
CA VAL A 507 12.83 -37.52 26.34
C VAL A 507 13.83 -37.77 27.45
N GLN A 508 13.41 -37.62 28.74
CA GLN A 508 14.26 -37.89 29.90
C GLN A 508 14.72 -39.37 29.90
N THR A 509 13.83 -40.34 29.67
CA THR A 509 14.18 -41.75 29.58
C THR A 509 15.17 -42.03 28.44
N THR A 510 14.94 -41.42 27.26
CA THR A 510 15.87 -41.57 26.13
C THR A 510 17.27 -41.04 26.46
N LEU A 511 17.35 -39.91 27.17
CA LEU A 511 18.62 -39.34 27.60
C LEU A 511 19.34 -40.19 28.68
N GLU A 512 18.61 -40.96 29.50
CA GLU A 512 19.15 -41.83 30.53
C GLU A 512 19.70 -43.14 29.94
N ASP A 513 19.14 -43.61 28.82
CA ASP A 513 19.56 -44.84 28.14
C ASP A 513 20.79 -44.64 27.22
N GLU A 514 21.22 -43.37 26.98
CA GLU A 514 22.38 -43.07 26.15
C GLU A 514 23.71 -43.12 26.93
N PRO A 515 24.84 -43.49 26.27
CA PRO A 515 26.15 -43.45 26.91
C PRO A 515 26.49 -42.00 27.34
N GLN A 516 26.85 -41.83 28.60
CA GLN A 516 27.21 -40.50 29.13
C GLN A 516 28.55 -40.04 28.57
N HIS A 517 28.51 -39.20 27.54
CA HIS A 517 29.67 -38.45 27.05
C HIS A 517 29.79 -37.14 27.82
N THR A 518 30.96 -36.52 27.79
CA THR A 518 31.24 -35.19 28.37
C THR A 518 30.46 -34.12 27.63
N LEU A 519 29.18 -33.93 28.04
CA LEU A 519 28.32 -32.88 27.46
C LEU A 519 28.59 -31.55 28.16
N ASP A 520 28.68 -30.48 27.37
CA ASP A 520 28.57 -29.12 27.85
C ASP A 520 27.12 -28.61 27.77
N LEU A 521 26.86 -27.34 28.16
CA LEU A 521 25.51 -26.79 28.13
C LEU A 521 24.95 -26.70 26.72
N ILE A 522 25.78 -26.39 25.73
CA ILE A 522 25.37 -26.23 24.31
C ILE A 522 24.99 -27.58 23.73
N ASP A 523 25.79 -28.63 24.04
CA ASP A 523 25.50 -30.01 23.63
C ASP A 523 24.18 -30.50 24.24
N ALA A 524 23.95 -30.21 25.53
CA ALA A 524 22.73 -30.56 26.22
C ALA A 524 21.48 -29.86 25.61
N GLU A 525 21.58 -28.57 25.30
CA GLU A 525 20.50 -27.83 24.62
C GLU A 525 20.19 -28.44 23.26
N SER A 526 21.19 -28.65 22.42
CA SER A 526 21.06 -29.20 21.07
C SER A 526 20.46 -30.61 21.09
N ARG A 527 20.88 -31.44 22.06
CA ARG A 527 20.39 -32.82 22.19
C ARG A 527 18.91 -32.88 22.57
N VAL A 528 18.53 -32.14 23.63
CA VAL A 528 17.14 -32.06 24.07
C VAL A 528 16.26 -31.47 22.97
N GLN A 529 16.72 -30.42 22.29
CA GLN A 529 16.01 -29.82 21.18
C GLN A 529 15.70 -30.85 20.09
N SER A 530 16.70 -31.61 19.63
CA SER A 530 16.54 -32.60 18.57
C SER A 530 15.56 -33.72 18.95
N LEU A 531 15.63 -34.21 20.20
CA LEU A 531 14.70 -35.24 20.68
C LEU A 531 13.25 -34.72 20.74
N PHE A 532 13.05 -33.48 21.22
CA PHE A 532 11.72 -32.86 21.24
C PHE A 532 11.20 -32.59 19.83
N GLU A 533 12.02 -32.09 18.90
CA GLU A 533 11.62 -31.87 17.51
C GLU A 533 11.09 -33.16 16.87
N ASN A 534 11.81 -34.25 17.04
CA ASN A 534 11.40 -35.55 16.52
C ASN A 534 10.09 -36.08 17.16
N LEU A 535 9.95 -35.93 18.48
CA LEU A 535 8.76 -36.39 19.21
C LEU A 535 7.53 -35.55 18.79
N VAL A 536 7.63 -34.24 18.79
CA VAL A 536 6.54 -33.33 18.39
C VAL A 536 6.10 -33.64 16.97
N PHE A 537 7.06 -33.75 16.03
CA PHE A 537 6.72 -34.08 14.65
C PHE A 537 6.05 -35.43 14.50
N SER A 538 6.52 -36.43 15.24
CA SER A 538 5.92 -37.77 15.17
C SER A 538 4.45 -37.81 15.59
N GLU A 539 4.08 -37.04 16.63
CA GLU A 539 2.75 -37.01 17.20
C GLU A 539 1.83 -35.95 16.56
N THR A 540 2.35 -34.79 16.19
CA THR A 540 1.52 -33.64 15.75
C THR A 540 1.66 -33.26 14.29
N LYS A 541 2.70 -33.77 13.60
CA LYS A 541 3.11 -33.36 12.24
C LYS A 541 3.43 -31.87 12.11
N LYS A 542 3.69 -31.20 13.24
CA LYS A 542 4.09 -29.79 13.31
C LYS A 542 5.60 -29.68 13.57
N HIS A 543 6.18 -28.54 13.15
CA HIS A 543 7.57 -28.15 13.40
C HIS A 543 7.63 -26.86 14.23
N PRO A 544 7.21 -26.87 15.52
CA PRO A 544 7.25 -25.69 16.35
C PRO A 544 8.67 -25.22 16.60
N ARG A 545 8.84 -23.94 16.97
CA ARG A 545 10.13 -23.48 17.46
C ARG A 545 10.37 -24.05 18.85
N ILE A 546 11.42 -24.85 19.03
CA ILE A 546 11.81 -25.38 20.33
C ILE A 546 12.96 -24.54 20.86
N ILE A 547 12.78 -24.01 22.05
CA ILE A 547 13.76 -23.19 22.78
C ILE A 547 14.13 -23.98 24.02
N VAL A 548 15.38 -24.41 24.12
CA VAL A 548 15.92 -25.10 25.29
C VAL A 548 16.88 -24.16 25.98
N HIS A 549 16.74 -24.01 27.28
CA HIS A 549 17.67 -23.27 28.12
C HIS A 549 18.30 -24.20 29.14
N ALA A 550 19.59 -24.45 29.00
CA ALA A 550 20.34 -25.32 29.90
C ALA A 550 21.11 -24.50 30.95
N LYS A 551 21.07 -24.97 32.19
CA LYS A 551 21.85 -24.40 33.31
C LYS A 551 22.53 -25.52 34.11
N TYR A 552 23.65 -25.22 34.74
CA TYR A 552 24.23 -26.14 35.70
C TYR A 552 23.37 -26.20 36.97
N ARG A 553 23.17 -27.43 37.49
CA ARG A 553 22.45 -27.64 38.75
C ARG A 553 23.29 -27.08 39.90
N ASN A 554 22.77 -26.07 40.61
CA ASN A 554 23.38 -25.57 41.85
C ASN A 554 23.10 -26.54 43.00
N ASN A 555 24.13 -27.20 43.51
CA ASN A 555 24.04 -28.11 44.66
C ASN A 555 23.78 -27.38 46.01
N ASN A 556 23.43 -26.11 46.03
CA ASN A 556 23.26 -25.28 47.24
C ASN A 556 21.78 -25.00 47.63
N GLN A 557 20.84 -25.93 47.39
CA GLN A 557 19.51 -25.85 47.94
C GLN A 557 19.14 -27.14 48.72
N ASN A 558 19.95 -27.50 49.68
CA ASN A 558 19.53 -28.35 50.80
C ASN A 558 20.19 -27.77 52.04
N ASN A 559 19.51 -26.80 52.67
CA ASN A 559 19.53 -26.51 54.11
C ASN A 559 18.24 -25.76 54.46
#